data_a258f915e4687dbfe0a69960961971ad
#
_entry.id   a258f915e4687dbfe0a69960961971ad
#
_cell.length_a   1.000
_cell.length_b   1.000
_cell.length_c   1.000
_cell.angle_alpha   90.00
_cell.angle_beta   90.00
_cell.angle_gamma   90.00
#
_symmetry.space_group_name_H-M   'P 1'
#
loop_
_entity.id
_entity.type
_entity.pdbx_description
1 polymer ?
#
loop_
_entity_poly.entity_id
_entity_poly.type
_entity_poly.pdbx_seq_one_letter_code
_entity_poly.pdbx_strand_id
1 'polypeptide(L)'
;MTVQEIKDFVLNKLGFKEMPDKYVLQFVNEIMDSLAIDYDSAGKKTTYTITATKGTWTDLPSDCIAVKRCFKDNSEYNYDDFIIENGQIQFNTDGTYTIEYLALQSHVTALNEVPGINIIFHEALSLGVAYKEACRNFMYDNDTVKSQLYVEYTSAKETAKSRASNSKRSRKRIKYADFF
;
A
#
# COMPACT_ATOMS: atom_id res chain seq x y z
N MET A 1 -15.65 -0.24 1.23
CA MET A 1 -16.01 1.09 0.69
C MET A 1 -15.62 1.10 -0.78
N THR A 2 -16.57 1.43 -1.68
CA THR A 2 -16.33 1.60 -3.12
C THR A 2 -15.71 2.97 -3.41
N VAL A 3 -15.19 3.16 -4.61
CA VAL A 3 -14.71 4.49 -5.06
C VAL A 3 -15.84 5.52 -5.08
N GLN A 4 -17.08 5.11 -5.43
CA GLN A 4 -18.25 6.00 -5.37
C GLN A 4 -18.52 6.47 -3.93
N GLU A 5 -18.46 5.58 -2.94
CA GLU A 5 -18.65 5.96 -1.52
C GLU A 5 -17.54 6.91 -1.04
N ILE A 6 -16.31 6.75 -1.54
CA ILE A 6 -15.21 7.70 -1.28
C ILE A 6 -15.53 9.06 -1.88
N LYS A 7 -16.00 9.11 -3.14
CA LYS A 7 -16.42 10.34 -3.80
C LYS A 7 -17.51 11.06 -2.99
N ASP A 8 -18.54 10.34 -2.58
CA ASP A 8 -19.64 10.88 -1.80
C ASP A 8 -19.17 11.44 -0.45
N PHE A 9 -18.26 10.73 0.22
CA PHE A 9 -17.60 11.21 1.44
C PHE A 9 -16.86 12.54 1.19
N VAL A 10 -16.07 12.63 0.11
CA VAL A 10 -15.30 13.85 -0.24
C VAL A 10 -16.22 15.02 -0.52
N LEU A 11 -17.26 14.81 -1.32
CA LEU A 11 -18.25 15.86 -1.62
C LEU A 11 -18.94 16.39 -0.37
N ASN A 12 -19.38 15.50 0.51
CA ASN A 12 -19.99 15.88 1.78
C ASN A 12 -19.00 16.60 2.72
N LYS A 13 -17.77 16.12 2.82
CA LYS A 13 -16.73 16.68 3.71
C LYS A 13 -16.31 18.09 3.30
N LEU A 14 -16.26 18.35 1.98
CA LEU A 14 -15.83 19.62 1.41
C LEU A 14 -17.00 20.58 1.10
N GLY A 15 -18.25 20.11 1.15
CA GLY A 15 -19.42 20.88 0.75
C GLY A 15 -19.49 21.13 -0.77
N PHE A 16 -18.87 20.27 -1.57
CA PHE A 16 -18.89 20.38 -3.02
C PHE A 16 -20.13 19.70 -3.62
N LYS A 17 -20.61 20.22 -4.76
CA LYS A 17 -21.72 19.62 -5.49
C LYS A 17 -21.28 18.49 -6.40
N GLU A 18 -20.06 18.59 -6.95
CA GLU A 18 -19.53 17.63 -7.91
C GLU A 18 -18.01 17.54 -7.84
N MET A 19 -17.48 16.40 -8.24
CA MET A 19 -16.07 16.13 -8.47
C MET A 19 -15.96 15.20 -9.70
N PRO A 20 -15.17 15.55 -10.74
CA PRO A 20 -15.02 14.70 -11.92
C PRO A 20 -14.43 13.33 -11.58
N ASP A 21 -15.01 12.25 -12.12
CA ASP A 21 -14.64 10.87 -11.82
C ASP A 21 -13.15 10.58 -12.06
N LYS A 22 -12.58 11.20 -13.11
CA LYS A 22 -11.14 11.05 -13.43
C LYS A 22 -10.23 11.45 -12.26
N TYR A 23 -10.59 12.49 -11.50
CA TYR A 23 -9.78 12.94 -10.35
C TYR A 23 -10.02 12.05 -9.14
N VAL A 24 -11.25 11.56 -8.95
CA VAL A 24 -11.54 10.57 -7.90
C VAL A 24 -10.66 9.33 -8.09
N LEU A 25 -10.70 8.74 -9.29
CA LEU A 25 -9.91 7.55 -9.64
C LEU A 25 -8.41 7.81 -9.50
N GLN A 26 -7.93 8.94 -10.03
CA GLN A 26 -6.53 9.32 -9.92
C GLN A 26 -6.08 9.41 -8.45
N PHE A 27 -6.81 10.17 -7.62
CA PHE A 27 -6.42 10.40 -6.23
C PHE A 27 -6.54 9.14 -5.38
N VAL A 28 -7.56 8.31 -5.63
CA VAL A 28 -7.67 7.00 -4.96
C VAL A 28 -6.43 6.16 -5.23
N ASN A 29 -6.01 6.04 -6.49
CA ASN A 29 -4.83 5.26 -6.86
C ASN A 29 -3.53 5.84 -6.26
N GLU A 30 -3.32 7.15 -6.37
CA GLU A 30 -2.15 7.81 -5.80
C GLU A 30 -2.05 7.67 -4.28
N ILE A 31 -3.16 7.75 -3.56
CA ILE A 31 -3.17 7.57 -2.10
C ILE A 31 -3.00 6.09 -1.74
N MET A 32 -3.58 5.15 -2.49
CA MET A 32 -3.34 3.72 -2.32
C MET A 32 -1.86 3.37 -2.44
N ASP A 33 -1.19 3.87 -3.48
CA ASP A 33 0.24 3.64 -3.70
C ASP A 33 1.08 4.23 -2.57
N SER A 34 0.79 5.47 -2.16
CA SER A 34 1.46 6.11 -1.02
C SER A 34 1.31 5.30 0.27
N LEU A 35 0.09 4.83 0.57
CA LEU A 35 -0.17 4.01 1.75
C LEU A 35 0.54 2.65 1.69
N ALA A 36 0.63 2.03 0.51
CA ALA A 36 1.32 0.76 0.33
C ALA A 36 2.85 0.91 0.50
N ILE A 37 3.41 2.03 0.05
CA ILE A 37 4.83 2.37 0.23
C ILE A 37 5.13 2.67 1.70
N ASP A 38 4.30 3.48 2.36
CA ASP A 38 4.51 3.90 3.75
C ASP A 38 4.28 2.76 4.75
N TYR A 39 3.38 1.82 4.43
CA TYR A 39 2.92 0.80 5.39
C TYR A 39 2.81 -0.60 4.76
N ASP A 40 3.66 -1.52 5.16
CA ASP A 40 3.63 -2.94 4.73
C ASP A 40 2.26 -3.61 4.87
N SER A 41 1.44 -3.16 5.83
CA SER A 41 0.11 -3.70 6.08
C SER A 41 -0.96 -3.21 5.10
N ALA A 42 -0.66 -2.18 4.33
CA ALA A 42 -1.51 -1.65 3.27
C ALA A 42 -1.19 -2.29 1.91
N GLY A 43 0.07 -2.70 1.68
CA GLY A 43 0.49 -3.36 0.45
C GLY A 43 0.03 -4.81 0.34
N LYS A 44 0.11 -5.35 -0.86
CA LYS A 44 -0.23 -6.75 -1.19
C LYS A 44 1.03 -7.61 -1.08
N LYS A 45 0.97 -8.68 -0.26
CA LYS A 45 2.03 -9.70 -0.25
C LYS A 45 1.81 -10.69 -1.36
N THR A 46 2.84 -10.95 -2.14
CA THR A 46 2.82 -11.88 -3.26
C THR A 46 4.17 -12.57 -3.42
N THR A 47 4.23 -13.55 -4.30
CA THR A 47 5.45 -14.31 -4.60
C THR A 47 5.76 -14.25 -6.09
N TYR A 48 7.03 -14.30 -6.42
CA TYR A 48 7.53 -14.36 -7.78
C TYR A 48 8.71 -15.33 -7.86
N THR A 49 8.77 -16.14 -8.92
CA THR A 49 9.85 -17.12 -9.13
C THR A 49 10.82 -16.58 -10.17
N ILE A 50 12.11 -16.58 -9.83
CA ILE A 50 13.23 -16.15 -10.67
C ILE A 50 14.18 -17.33 -10.89
N THR A 51 14.56 -17.56 -12.14
CA THR A 51 15.73 -18.40 -12.46
C THR A 51 16.92 -17.47 -12.68
N ALA A 52 17.92 -17.57 -11.82
CA ALA A 52 19.06 -16.67 -11.79
C ALA A 52 20.37 -17.39 -12.11
N THR A 53 21.27 -16.69 -12.81
CA THR A 53 22.68 -17.05 -12.98
C THR A 53 23.50 -16.21 -11.98
N LYS A 54 24.48 -16.86 -11.35
CA LYS A 54 25.37 -16.20 -10.38
C LYS A 54 25.97 -14.90 -10.93
N GLY A 55 25.84 -13.83 -10.16
CA GLY A 55 26.40 -12.53 -10.48
C GLY A 55 25.67 -11.77 -11.61
N THR A 56 24.54 -12.30 -12.10
CA THR A 56 23.74 -11.63 -13.14
C THR A 56 22.58 -10.90 -12.50
N TRP A 57 22.37 -9.64 -12.90
CA TRP A 57 21.22 -8.86 -12.50
C TRP A 57 19.95 -9.32 -13.19
N THR A 58 18.88 -9.48 -12.44
CA THR A 58 17.54 -9.87 -12.94
C THR A 58 16.51 -8.86 -12.45
N ASP A 59 15.63 -8.41 -13.35
CA ASP A 59 14.59 -7.46 -13.01
C ASP A 59 13.59 -8.03 -11.99
N LEU A 60 13.28 -7.23 -10.98
CA LEU A 60 12.14 -7.47 -10.08
C LEU A 60 10.83 -7.13 -10.79
N PRO A 61 9.68 -7.70 -10.35
CA PRO A 61 8.38 -7.28 -10.85
C PRO A 61 8.19 -5.76 -10.74
N SER A 62 7.59 -5.13 -11.75
CA SER A 62 7.41 -3.67 -11.81
C SER A 62 6.55 -3.10 -10.69
N ASP A 63 5.72 -3.95 -10.05
CA ASP A 63 4.89 -3.62 -8.89
C ASP A 63 5.61 -3.87 -7.54
N CYS A 64 6.88 -4.33 -7.56
CA CYS A 64 7.65 -4.64 -6.36
C CYS A 64 8.04 -3.37 -5.60
N ILE A 65 7.51 -3.21 -4.36
CA ILE A 65 7.91 -2.16 -3.42
C ILE A 65 9.14 -2.59 -2.63
N ALA A 66 9.11 -3.83 -2.09
CA ALA A 66 10.19 -4.33 -1.25
C ALA A 66 10.18 -5.86 -1.20
N VAL A 67 11.34 -6.48 -1.36
CA VAL A 67 11.54 -7.91 -1.11
C VAL A 67 11.52 -8.16 0.40
N LYS A 68 10.73 -9.13 0.87
CA LYS A 68 10.57 -9.49 2.27
C LYS A 68 11.31 -10.76 2.64
N ARG A 69 11.31 -11.75 1.74
CA ARG A 69 12.00 -13.03 1.91
C ARG A 69 12.42 -13.58 0.56
N CYS A 70 13.45 -14.38 0.57
CA CYS A 70 13.88 -15.15 -0.58
C CYS A 70 14.02 -16.62 -0.17
N PHE A 71 13.62 -17.54 -1.03
CA PHE A 71 13.70 -18.98 -0.80
C PHE A 71 14.41 -19.64 -1.99
N LYS A 72 15.30 -20.60 -1.69
CA LYS A 72 15.88 -21.53 -2.64
C LYS A 72 15.59 -22.93 -2.14
N ASP A 73 15.01 -23.78 -2.97
CA ASP A 73 14.68 -25.18 -2.62
C ASP A 73 13.89 -25.31 -1.32
N ASN A 74 12.90 -24.43 -1.10
CA ASN A 74 12.07 -24.30 0.12
C ASN A 74 12.81 -23.88 1.41
N SER A 75 14.09 -23.57 1.32
CA SER A 75 14.87 -23.01 2.43
C SER A 75 14.93 -21.49 2.32
N GLU A 76 14.75 -20.77 3.45
CA GLU A 76 14.90 -19.32 3.45
C GLU A 76 16.35 -18.94 3.17
N TYR A 77 16.56 -18.08 2.17
CA TYR A 77 17.87 -17.62 1.73
C TYR A 77 18.23 -16.32 2.43
N ASN A 78 19.44 -16.21 2.97
CA ASN A 78 19.84 -15.06 3.79
C ASN A 78 20.03 -13.80 2.95
N TYR A 79 19.80 -12.64 3.55
CA TYR A 79 20.01 -11.33 2.90
C TYR A 79 21.46 -11.08 2.46
N ASP A 80 22.45 -11.75 3.08
CA ASP A 80 23.86 -11.63 2.69
C ASP A 80 24.19 -12.39 1.37
N ASP A 81 23.26 -13.20 0.87
CA ASP A 81 23.45 -14.04 -0.29
C ASP A 81 22.92 -13.45 -1.60
N PHE A 82 22.27 -12.29 -1.53
CA PHE A 82 21.79 -11.55 -2.70
C PHE A 82 21.87 -10.02 -2.47
N ILE A 83 21.91 -9.28 -3.58
CA ILE A 83 21.96 -7.80 -3.58
C ILE A 83 20.75 -7.30 -4.36
N ILE A 84 20.13 -6.22 -3.87
CA ILE A 84 19.03 -5.52 -4.56
C ILE A 84 19.48 -4.11 -4.84
N GLU A 85 19.40 -3.72 -6.10
CA GLU A 85 19.77 -2.38 -6.55
C GLU A 85 18.95 -1.99 -7.78
N ASN A 86 18.46 -0.74 -7.83
CA ASN A 86 17.76 -0.15 -8.98
C ASN A 86 16.60 -1.01 -9.54
N GLY A 87 15.84 -1.69 -8.67
CA GLY A 87 14.74 -2.56 -9.10
C GLY A 87 15.18 -3.92 -9.66
N GLN A 88 16.45 -4.27 -9.48
CA GLN A 88 17.02 -5.55 -9.89
C GLN A 88 17.54 -6.33 -8.68
N ILE A 89 17.66 -7.63 -8.83
CA ILE A 89 18.22 -8.55 -7.84
C ILE A 89 19.35 -9.37 -8.47
N GLN A 90 20.45 -9.58 -7.73
CA GLN A 90 21.57 -10.40 -8.10
C GLN A 90 21.83 -11.45 -7.03
N PHE A 91 22.00 -12.71 -7.43
CA PHE A 91 22.27 -13.83 -6.52
C PHE A 91 23.73 -14.29 -6.60
N ASN A 92 24.24 -14.79 -5.48
CA ASN A 92 25.60 -15.30 -5.35
C ASN A 92 25.76 -16.74 -5.88
N THR A 93 24.67 -17.43 -6.23
CA THR A 93 24.68 -18.80 -6.80
C THR A 93 23.63 -18.94 -7.89
N ASP A 94 23.86 -19.90 -8.81
CA ASP A 94 22.86 -20.27 -9.81
C ASP A 94 21.68 -20.98 -9.15
N GLY A 95 20.48 -20.83 -9.72
CA GLY A 95 19.32 -21.59 -9.26
C GLY A 95 17.98 -20.91 -9.50
N THR A 96 16.93 -21.58 -9.03
CA THR A 96 15.58 -21.05 -9.06
C THR A 96 15.20 -20.58 -7.66
N TYR A 97 14.80 -19.31 -7.56
CA TYR A 97 14.47 -18.64 -6.32
C TYR A 97 13.01 -18.23 -6.31
N THR A 98 12.36 -18.34 -5.16
CA THR A 98 11.04 -17.77 -4.92
C THR A 98 11.20 -16.57 -3.99
N ILE A 99 10.85 -15.38 -4.49
CA ILE A 99 10.85 -14.14 -3.69
C ILE A 99 9.43 -13.89 -3.17
N GLU A 100 9.32 -13.66 -1.86
CA GLU A 100 8.13 -13.07 -1.23
C GLU A 100 8.36 -11.55 -1.16
N TYR A 101 7.49 -10.77 -1.79
CA TYR A 101 7.65 -9.32 -1.84
C TYR A 101 6.35 -8.58 -1.55
N LEU A 102 6.48 -7.31 -1.20
CA LEU A 102 5.39 -6.37 -1.07
C LEU A 102 5.16 -5.70 -2.41
N ALA A 103 3.95 -5.82 -2.94
CA ALA A 103 3.54 -5.27 -4.22
C ALA A 103 2.60 -4.08 -4.06
N LEU A 104 2.60 -3.18 -5.04
CA LEU A 104 1.53 -2.21 -5.22
C LEU A 104 0.19 -2.93 -5.45
N GLN A 105 -0.90 -2.29 -5.08
CA GLN A 105 -2.24 -2.78 -5.38
C GLN A 105 -2.60 -2.47 -6.83
N SER A 106 -3.45 -3.31 -7.42
CA SER A 106 -4.03 -3.00 -8.72
C SER A 106 -4.84 -1.70 -8.63
N HIS A 107 -4.62 -0.79 -9.57
CA HIS A 107 -5.36 0.47 -9.63
C HIS A 107 -6.83 0.23 -9.95
N VAL A 108 -7.70 1.03 -9.33
CA VAL A 108 -9.12 1.07 -9.67
C VAL A 108 -9.35 1.88 -10.94
N THR A 109 -10.30 1.43 -11.76
CA THR A 109 -10.63 2.03 -13.06
C THR A 109 -12.07 2.49 -13.16
N ALA A 110 -12.92 2.08 -12.22
CA ALA A 110 -14.34 2.41 -12.19
C ALA A 110 -14.84 2.76 -10.77
N LEU A 111 -15.89 3.56 -10.69
CA LEU A 111 -16.45 4.04 -9.41
C LEU A 111 -17.08 2.94 -8.55
N ASN A 112 -17.57 1.87 -9.16
CA ASN A 112 -18.16 0.73 -8.45
C ASN A 112 -17.12 -0.26 -7.89
N GLU A 113 -15.85 -0.08 -8.21
CA GLU A 113 -14.79 -0.94 -7.67
C GLU A 113 -14.50 -0.62 -6.19
N VAL A 114 -14.01 -1.64 -5.49
CA VAL A 114 -13.51 -1.51 -4.11
C VAL A 114 -11.98 -1.45 -4.17
N PRO A 115 -11.37 -0.39 -3.63
CA PRO A 115 -9.91 -0.30 -3.54
C PRO A 115 -9.32 -1.53 -2.85
N GLY A 116 -8.29 -2.12 -3.46
CA GLY A 116 -7.67 -3.38 -2.99
C GLY A 116 -6.89 -3.27 -1.67
N ILE A 117 -6.80 -2.06 -1.11
CA ILE A 117 -6.11 -1.81 0.15
C ILE A 117 -6.86 -2.40 1.35
N ASN A 118 -6.14 -2.76 2.42
CA ASN A 118 -6.76 -3.28 3.63
C ASN A 118 -7.80 -2.30 4.19
N ILE A 119 -8.97 -2.81 4.57
CA ILE A 119 -10.12 -2.03 5.04
C ILE A 119 -9.79 -1.06 6.19
N ILE A 120 -8.80 -1.39 7.03
CA ILE A 120 -8.36 -0.51 8.12
C ILE A 120 -7.78 0.82 7.63
N PHE A 121 -7.36 0.91 6.35
CA PHE A 121 -6.84 2.12 5.72
C PHE A 121 -7.90 2.90 4.93
N HIS A 122 -9.14 2.43 4.81
CA HIS A 122 -10.18 3.09 4.00
C HIS A 122 -10.51 4.50 4.51
N GLU A 123 -10.46 4.74 5.82
CA GLU A 123 -10.62 6.08 6.38
C GLU A 123 -9.48 7.01 5.96
N ALA A 124 -8.24 6.56 6.09
CA ALA A 124 -7.06 7.31 5.63
C ALA A 124 -7.12 7.57 4.12
N LEU A 125 -7.53 6.58 3.32
CA LEU A 125 -7.72 6.73 1.88
C LEU A 125 -8.71 7.85 1.57
N SER A 126 -9.89 7.85 2.19
CA SER A 126 -10.94 8.86 1.94
C SER A 126 -10.50 10.27 2.34
N LEU A 127 -9.83 10.41 3.49
CA LEU A 127 -9.30 11.70 3.95
C LEU A 127 -8.15 12.20 3.07
N GLY A 128 -7.30 11.29 2.59
CA GLY A 128 -6.24 11.61 1.63
C GLY A 128 -6.79 12.13 0.30
N VAL A 129 -7.86 11.51 -0.21
CA VAL A 129 -8.56 11.97 -1.43
C VAL A 129 -9.21 13.34 -1.19
N ALA A 130 -9.86 13.55 -0.03
CA ALA A 130 -10.44 14.84 0.33
C ALA A 130 -9.38 15.95 0.41
N TYR A 131 -8.23 15.66 1.01
CA TYR A 131 -7.09 16.60 1.06
C TYR A 131 -6.58 16.96 -0.34
N LYS A 132 -6.38 15.96 -1.22
CA LYS A 132 -5.93 16.20 -2.60
C LYS A 132 -6.94 17.02 -3.40
N GLU A 133 -8.23 16.75 -3.25
CA GLU A 133 -9.28 17.54 -3.92
C GLU A 133 -9.34 18.97 -3.40
N ALA A 134 -9.22 19.18 -2.09
CA ALA A 134 -9.15 20.52 -1.52
C ALA A 134 -7.93 21.32 -2.04
N CYS A 135 -6.79 20.64 -2.25
CA CYS A 135 -5.60 21.27 -2.83
C CYS A 135 -5.74 21.56 -4.33
N ARG A 136 -6.42 20.67 -5.07
CA ARG A 136 -6.63 20.83 -6.52
C ARG A 136 -7.60 21.96 -6.85
N ASN A 137 -8.64 22.10 -6.06
CA ASN A 137 -9.72 23.04 -6.36
C ASN A 137 -9.32 24.46 -5.94
N PHE A 138 -8.83 25.25 -6.91
CA PHE A 138 -8.40 26.63 -6.71
C PHE A 138 -9.50 27.56 -6.19
N MET A 139 -10.78 27.21 -6.33
CA MET A 139 -11.90 27.99 -5.76
C MET A 139 -12.04 27.72 -4.27
N TYR A 140 -11.35 26.72 -3.72
CA TYR A 140 -11.34 26.38 -2.32
C TYR A 140 -10.14 27.03 -1.62
N ASP A 141 -10.21 28.37 -1.49
CA ASP A 141 -9.15 29.14 -0.86
C ASP A 141 -9.32 29.16 0.68
N ASN A 142 -9.15 28.00 1.30
CA ASN A 142 -9.24 27.86 2.76
C ASN A 142 -8.09 27.00 3.29
N ASP A 143 -6.96 27.65 3.53
CA ASP A 143 -5.75 26.99 4.02
C ASP A 143 -5.94 26.34 5.40
N THR A 144 -6.85 26.86 6.21
CA THR A 144 -7.19 26.24 7.51
C THR A 144 -7.81 24.87 7.30
N VAL A 145 -8.77 24.74 6.37
CA VAL A 145 -9.41 23.44 6.08
C VAL A 145 -8.41 22.46 5.42
N LYS A 146 -7.56 22.94 4.50
CA LYS A 146 -6.50 22.10 3.91
C LYS A 146 -5.56 21.55 4.99
N SER A 147 -5.13 22.42 5.91
CA SER A 147 -4.26 22.03 7.03
C SER A 147 -4.96 21.04 7.97
N GLN A 148 -6.24 21.25 8.28
CA GLN A 148 -7.03 20.35 9.11
C GLN A 148 -7.17 18.97 8.43
N LEU A 149 -7.51 18.91 7.14
CA LEU A 149 -7.61 17.66 6.38
C LEU A 149 -6.29 16.90 6.35
N TYR A 150 -5.16 17.60 6.22
CA TYR A 150 -3.85 16.97 6.29
C TYR A 150 -3.57 16.33 7.65
N VAL A 151 -3.93 17.02 8.74
CA VAL A 151 -3.80 16.51 10.12
C VAL A 151 -4.71 15.29 10.31
N GLU A 152 -5.96 15.35 9.88
CA GLU A 152 -6.91 14.23 9.96
C GLU A 152 -6.40 13.02 9.16
N TYR A 153 -5.93 13.23 7.92
CA TYR A 153 -5.34 12.20 7.09
C TYR A 153 -4.13 11.52 7.76
N THR A 154 -3.22 12.32 8.30
CA THR A 154 -2.02 11.80 8.98
C THR A 154 -2.39 11.02 10.23
N SER A 155 -3.33 11.51 11.04
CA SER A 155 -3.85 10.81 12.22
C SER A 155 -4.51 9.48 11.86
N ALA A 156 -5.30 9.45 10.80
CA ALA A 156 -5.94 8.22 10.31
C ALA A 156 -4.92 7.18 9.84
N LYS A 157 -3.84 7.60 9.17
CA LYS A 157 -2.72 6.71 8.80
C LYS A 157 -2.09 6.04 10.02
N GLU A 158 -1.74 6.82 11.04
CA GLU A 158 -1.11 6.28 12.26
C GLU A 158 -2.07 5.38 13.05
N THR A 159 -3.36 5.71 13.09
CA THR A 159 -4.40 4.87 13.68
C THR A 159 -4.51 3.52 12.97
N ALA A 160 -4.54 3.51 11.64
CA ALA A 160 -4.58 2.29 10.85
C ALA A 160 -3.33 1.42 11.06
N LYS A 161 -2.13 2.02 11.09
CA LYS A 161 -0.87 1.36 11.39
C LYS A 161 -0.88 0.70 12.77
N SER A 162 -1.36 1.41 13.79
CA SER A 162 -1.49 0.90 15.16
C SER A 162 -2.43 -0.32 15.21
N ARG A 163 -3.60 -0.25 14.57
CA ARG A 163 -4.56 -1.36 14.47
C ARG A 163 -3.95 -2.58 13.77
N ALA A 164 -3.23 -2.37 12.66
CA ALA A 164 -2.53 -3.43 11.94
C ALA A 164 -1.47 -4.13 12.79
N SER A 165 -0.71 -3.38 13.58
CA SER A 165 0.31 -3.90 14.48
C SER A 165 -0.27 -4.71 15.65
N ASN A 166 -1.37 -4.23 16.21
CA ASN A 166 -2.06 -4.92 17.32
C ASN A 166 -2.68 -6.25 16.88
N SER A 167 -3.22 -6.32 15.65
CA SER A 167 -3.75 -7.58 15.11
C SER A 167 -2.67 -8.66 14.94
N LYS A 168 -1.45 -8.28 14.60
CA LYS A 168 -0.30 -9.20 14.52
C LYS A 168 0.14 -9.70 15.91
N ARG A 169 0.12 -8.84 16.95
CA ARG A 169 0.48 -9.21 18.34
C ARG A 169 -0.55 -10.16 18.95
N SER A 170 -1.83 -9.94 18.71
CA SER A 170 -2.93 -10.80 19.18
C SER A 170 -2.82 -12.23 18.62
N ARG A 171 -2.52 -12.39 17.32
CA ARG A 171 -2.28 -13.70 16.70
C ARG A 171 -1.07 -14.46 17.28
N LYS A 172 -0.01 -13.76 17.67
CA LYS A 172 1.13 -14.39 18.35
C LYS A 172 0.78 -14.91 19.77
N ARG A 173 -0.06 -14.18 20.51
CA ARG A 173 -0.48 -14.62 21.86
C ARG A 173 -1.34 -15.88 21.83
N ILE A 174 -2.25 -16.01 20.86
CA ILE A 174 -3.10 -17.21 20.72
C ILE A 174 -2.27 -18.47 20.44
N LYS A 175 -1.19 -18.37 19.64
CA LYS A 175 -0.28 -19.50 19.37
C LYS A 175 0.50 -20.00 20.60
N TYR A 176 0.68 -19.18 21.64
CA TYR A 176 1.33 -19.58 22.89
C TYR A 176 0.37 -20.14 23.94
N ALA A 177 -0.93 -19.85 23.83
CA ALA A 177 -1.95 -20.37 24.75
C ALA A 177 -2.37 -21.81 24.45
N ASP A 178 -2.09 -22.33 23.25
CA ASP A 178 -2.41 -23.71 22.85
C ASP A 178 -1.35 -24.75 23.30
N PHE A 179 -0.36 -24.35 24.11
CA PHE A 179 0.74 -25.23 24.57
C PHE A 179 0.79 -25.44 26.10
N PHE A 180 -0.33 -25.17 26.85
CA PHE A 180 -0.43 -25.50 28.27
C PHE A 180 -1.76 -26.19 28.60
#